data_d74bca1aedc53a9d2e23e776207d4ee8
#
_entry.id   d74bca1aedc53a9d2e23e776207d4ee8
#
_cell.length_a   1.000
_cell.length_b   1.000
_cell.length_c   1.000
_cell.angle_alpha   90.00
_cell.angle_beta   90.00
_cell.angle_gamma   90.00
#
_symmetry.space_group_name_H-M   'P 1'
#
loop_
_entity.id
_entity.type
_entity.pdbx_description
1 polymer ?
#
loop_
_entity_poly.entity_id
_entity_poly.type
_entity_poly.pdbx_seq_one_letter_code
_entity_poly.pdbx_strand_id
1 'polypeptide(L)'
;FSLNPDGSSRYMNLSAEEARRLQTPAGPTVLADPGSRPLKAQDYVYEIKRLAHPSVQSPIYGTMAEHILGLKPLADQLKLAVASQPGAWVDLDQFALPGAVATDDQTLEITLQGKYPQFIYWLAMNFFAPVPREVDQFYGQPALRNGNVRLDTWPVGTGPYMMVHNNPNARIELARNPNFHEERYPCQGAPDDVAEGLLKSCDARLPLLDGVVYSREKESLPYWNKFLQGYYDLSGISSDSFDQAVRVNINGDVNVSSAMAEQGIRLQTSVRTSIYYMGFNLLDPLVGGKTPEEQRRA
;
A
#
# COMPACT_ATOMS: atom_id res chain seq x y z
N PHE A 1 10.90 -4.72 -14.09
CA PHE A 1 10.96 -4.15 -15.44
C PHE A 1 12.38 -4.27 -15.97
N SER A 2 12.52 -4.92 -17.14
CA SER A 2 13.81 -5.08 -17.79
C SER A 2 14.36 -3.73 -18.24
N LEU A 3 15.62 -3.51 -17.96
CA LEU A 3 16.38 -2.43 -18.56
C LEU A 3 17.20 -2.95 -19.74
N ASN A 4 17.36 -2.14 -20.75
CA ASN A 4 18.38 -2.33 -21.78
C ASN A 4 19.78 -2.15 -21.18
N PRO A 5 20.84 -2.61 -21.85
CA PRO A 5 22.21 -2.42 -21.34
C PRO A 5 22.61 -0.95 -21.10
N ASP A 6 21.95 -0.01 -21.78
CA ASP A 6 22.13 1.44 -21.61
C ASP A 6 21.34 2.06 -20.44
N GLY A 7 20.61 1.23 -19.66
CA GLY A 7 19.79 1.66 -18.54
C GLY A 7 18.41 2.20 -18.93
N SER A 8 18.05 2.23 -20.21
CA SER A 8 16.71 2.62 -20.66
C SER A 8 15.69 1.51 -20.40
N SER A 9 14.41 1.86 -20.25
CA SER A 9 13.34 0.87 -20.11
C SER A 9 13.12 0.11 -21.42
N ARG A 10 13.08 -1.21 -21.33
CA ARG A 10 12.86 -2.10 -22.49
C ARG A 10 11.46 -1.98 -23.10
N TYR A 11 10.49 -1.60 -22.30
CA TYR A 11 9.07 -1.56 -22.69
C TYR A 11 8.56 -0.13 -22.85
N MET A 12 9.35 0.71 -23.51
CA MET A 12 8.93 2.07 -23.87
C MET A 12 8.26 2.12 -25.24
N ASN A 13 7.42 3.14 -25.44
CA ASN A 13 6.71 3.40 -26.69
C ASN A 13 5.76 2.25 -27.12
N LEU A 14 5.05 1.70 -26.14
CA LEU A 14 4.07 0.66 -26.39
C LEU A 14 3.01 1.11 -27.40
N SER A 15 2.74 0.24 -28.38
CA SER A 15 1.61 0.38 -29.28
C SER A 15 0.28 0.24 -28.53
N ALA A 16 -0.81 0.74 -29.12
CA ALA A 16 -2.14 0.58 -28.56
C ALA A 16 -2.58 -0.89 -28.39
N GLU A 17 -2.02 -1.80 -29.22
CA GLU A 17 -2.29 -3.21 -29.11
C GLU A 17 -1.55 -3.84 -27.93
N GLU A 18 -0.26 -3.55 -27.75
CA GLU A 18 0.52 -3.99 -26.59
C GLU A 18 -0.09 -3.46 -25.27
N ALA A 19 -0.45 -2.19 -25.24
CA ALA A 19 -1.12 -1.61 -24.08
C ALA A 19 -2.45 -2.30 -23.74
N ARG A 20 -3.24 -2.72 -24.75
CA ARG A 20 -4.47 -3.50 -24.52
C ARG A 20 -4.21 -4.87 -23.91
N ARG A 21 -3.11 -5.54 -24.24
CA ARG A 21 -2.73 -6.82 -23.61
C ARG A 21 -2.47 -6.64 -22.10
N LEU A 22 -1.96 -5.48 -21.69
CA LEU A 22 -1.70 -5.16 -20.29
C LEU A 22 -2.98 -4.78 -19.51
N GLN A 23 -4.09 -4.52 -20.19
CA GLN A 23 -5.38 -4.24 -19.55
C GLN A 23 -6.15 -5.49 -19.10
N THR A 24 -5.61 -6.67 -19.37
CA THR A 24 -6.19 -7.93 -18.89
C THR A 24 -5.94 -8.13 -17.39
N PRO A 25 -6.68 -9.02 -16.72
CA PRO A 25 -6.39 -9.37 -15.32
C PRO A 25 -4.99 -9.92 -15.06
N ALA A 26 -4.25 -10.32 -16.06
CA ALA A 26 -2.84 -10.72 -15.97
C ALA A 26 -1.87 -9.52 -16.01
N GLY A 27 -2.32 -8.36 -16.51
CA GLY A 27 -1.53 -7.12 -16.52
C GLY A 27 -0.11 -7.27 -17.04
N PRO A 28 0.87 -6.63 -16.38
CA PRO A 28 2.27 -6.70 -16.79
C PRO A 28 2.91 -8.10 -16.77
N THR A 29 2.28 -9.11 -16.17
CA THR A 29 2.82 -10.48 -16.16
C THR A 29 2.87 -11.10 -17.57
N VAL A 30 2.15 -10.54 -18.54
CA VAL A 30 2.21 -10.96 -19.94
C VAL A 30 3.48 -10.48 -20.64
N LEU A 31 4.27 -9.59 -20.02
CA LEU A 31 5.54 -9.14 -20.56
C LEU A 31 6.58 -10.26 -20.47
N ALA A 32 7.27 -10.49 -21.56
CA ALA A 32 8.43 -11.38 -21.54
C ALA A 32 9.57 -10.71 -20.76
N ASP A 33 10.20 -11.44 -19.85
CA ASP A 33 11.34 -10.96 -19.06
C ASP A 33 11.09 -9.58 -18.40
N PRO A 34 10.25 -9.51 -17.37
CA PRO A 34 9.96 -8.25 -16.69
C PRO A 34 11.18 -7.64 -15.97
N GLY A 35 12.26 -8.40 -15.82
CA GLY A 35 13.51 -7.97 -15.22
C GLY A 35 13.43 -7.76 -13.71
N SER A 36 14.61 -7.60 -13.14
CA SER A 36 14.81 -7.30 -11.71
C SER A 36 16.12 -6.56 -11.55
N ARG A 37 16.20 -5.66 -10.57
CA ARG A 37 17.44 -5.01 -10.17
C ARG A 37 17.47 -4.76 -8.66
N PRO A 38 18.65 -4.55 -8.07
CA PRO A 38 18.75 -4.13 -6.68
C PRO A 38 18.01 -2.82 -6.43
N LEU A 39 17.36 -2.74 -5.26
CA LEU A 39 16.82 -1.49 -4.72
C LEU A 39 17.98 -0.57 -4.34
N LYS A 40 17.84 0.73 -4.64
CA LYS A 40 18.83 1.76 -4.31
C LYS A 40 18.21 2.88 -3.49
N ALA A 41 19.03 3.61 -2.75
CA ALA A 41 18.61 4.80 -2.01
C ALA A 41 17.95 5.86 -2.91
N GLN A 42 18.36 5.96 -4.17
CA GLN A 42 17.74 6.85 -5.15
C GLN A 42 16.27 6.53 -5.43
N ASP A 43 15.82 5.28 -5.30
CA ASP A 43 14.42 4.91 -5.50
C ASP A 43 13.52 5.50 -4.40
N TYR A 44 14.06 5.65 -3.18
CA TYR A 44 13.38 6.36 -2.09
C TYR A 44 13.34 7.87 -2.32
N VAL A 45 14.46 8.46 -2.78
CA VAL A 45 14.50 9.88 -3.15
C VAL A 45 13.46 10.17 -4.23
N TYR A 46 13.37 9.30 -5.22
CA TYR A 46 12.41 9.42 -6.32
C TYR A 46 10.97 9.41 -5.78
N GLU A 47 10.61 8.47 -4.89
CA GLU A 47 9.27 8.43 -4.29
C GLU A 47 8.98 9.67 -3.43
N ILE A 48 9.95 10.16 -2.64
CA ILE A 48 9.75 11.39 -1.86
C ILE A 48 9.44 12.58 -2.78
N LYS A 49 10.10 12.68 -3.93
CA LYS A 49 9.77 13.68 -4.95
C LYS A 49 8.38 13.48 -5.54
N ARG A 50 7.94 12.23 -5.74
CA ARG A 50 6.60 11.90 -6.23
C ARG A 50 5.48 12.38 -5.31
N LEU A 51 5.71 12.46 -3.99
CA LEU A 51 4.73 13.05 -3.06
C LEU A 51 4.34 14.49 -3.46
N ALA A 52 5.27 15.24 -4.08
CA ALA A 52 5.04 16.60 -4.55
C ALA A 52 4.45 16.69 -5.96
N HIS A 53 4.36 15.57 -6.69
CA HIS A 53 3.89 15.57 -8.07
C HIS A 53 2.37 15.80 -8.15
N PRO A 54 1.87 16.81 -8.90
CA PRO A 54 0.47 17.19 -8.90
C PRO A 54 -0.49 16.09 -9.38
N SER A 55 -0.04 15.18 -10.24
CA SER A 55 -0.86 14.06 -10.72
C SER A 55 -0.94 12.89 -9.74
N VAL A 56 -0.05 12.81 -8.75
CA VAL A 56 -0.07 11.75 -7.72
C VAL A 56 -1.11 12.05 -6.65
N GLN A 57 -1.37 13.33 -6.36
CA GLN A 57 -2.35 13.78 -5.37
C GLN A 57 -2.16 13.10 -4.01
N SER A 58 -0.91 13.03 -3.55
CA SER A 58 -0.58 12.36 -2.30
C SER A 58 -1.33 12.97 -1.11
N PRO A 59 -2.07 12.16 -0.31
CA PRO A 59 -2.82 12.67 0.83
C PRO A 59 -1.94 13.19 1.96
N ILE A 60 -0.67 12.79 2.00
CA ILE A 60 0.29 13.22 3.02
C ILE A 60 1.15 14.42 2.58
N TYR A 61 1.02 14.86 1.31
CA TYR A 61 1.85 15.94 0.77
C TYR A 61 1.85 17.19 1.67
N GLY A 62 0.68 17.62 2.14
CA GLY A 62 0.54 18.81 3.00
C GLY A 62 1.46 18.73 4.22
N THR A 63 1.38 17.63 4.97
CA THR A 63 2.22 17.41 6.16
C THR A 63 3.70 17.30 5.81
N MET A 64 4.03 16.55 4.76
CA MET A 64 5.43 16.35 4.36
C MET A 64 6.07 17.64 3.84
N ALA A 65 5.31 18.51 3.16
CA ALA A 65 5.79 19.80 2.66
C ALA A 65 6.12 20.80 3.77
N GLU A 66 5.57 20.62 4.97
CA GLU A 66 5.92 21.42 6.16
C GLU A 66 7.23 20.94 6.79
N HIS A 67 7.60 19.69 6.62
CA HIS A 67 8.71 19.08 7.34
C HIS A 67 9.92 18.77 6.46
N ILE A 68 9.75 18.26 5.24
CA ILE A 68 10.88 17.92 4.37
C ILE A 68 11.41 19.18 3.68
N LEU A 69 12.70 19.46 3.88
CA LEU A 69 13.36 20.66 3.33
C LEU A 69 13.24 20.68 1.80
N GLY A 70 12.65 21.75 1.26
CA GLY A 70 12.56 21.98 -0.18
C GLY A 70 11.42 21.25 -0.90
N LEU A 71 10.57 20.48 -0.20
CA LEU A 71 9.47 19.73 -0.86
C LEU A 71 8.40 20.68 -1.43
N LYS A 72 8.09 21.79 -0.75
CA LYS A 72 7.12 22.77 -1.23
C LYS A 72 7.60 23.51 -2.48
N PRO A 73 8.83 24.08 -2.54
CA PRO A 73 9.39 24.64 -3.78
C PRO A 73 9.44 23.64 -4.94
N LEU A 74 9.75 22.37 -4.66
CA LEU A 74 9.72 21.30 -5.67
C LEU A 74 8.31 21.16 -6.27
N ALA A 75 7.27 21.14 -5.45
CA ALA A 75 5.89 21.01 -5.93
C ALA A 75 5.51 22.17 -6.88
N ASP A 76 5.97 23.39 -6.60
CA ASP A 76 5.70 24.53 -7.47
C ASP A 76 6.44 24.41 -8.82
N GLN A 77 7.68 23.91 -8.83
CA GLN A 77 8.40 23.61 -10.06
C GLN A 77 7.70 22.49 -10.87
N LEU A 78 7.26 21.43 -10.21
CA LEU A 78 6.56 20.31 -10.87
C LEU A 78 5.21 20.74 -11.46
N LYS A 79 4.46 21.63 -10.80
CA LYS A 79 3.23 22.20 -11.36
C LYS A 79 3.51 22.93 -12.69
N LEU A 80 4.58 23.71 -12.76
CA LEU A 80 4.98 24.42 -13.98
C LEU A 80 5.41 23.43 -15.07
N ALA A 81 6.21 22.42 -14.72
CA ALA A 81 6.66 21.41 -15.66
C ALA A 81 5.48 20.61 -16.28
N VAL A 82 4.55 20.19 -15.45
CA VAL A 82 3.33 19.46 -15.91
C VAL A 82 2.45 20.36 -16.76
N ALA A 83 2.30 21.63 -16.40
CA ALA A 83 1.51 22.60 -17.19
C ALA A 83 2.13 22.91 -18.55
N SER A 84 3.47 22.89 -18.66
CA SER A 84 4.18 23.17 -19.92
C SER A 84 4.09 22.00 -20.92
N GLN A 85 3.88 20.77 -20.44
CA GLN A 85 3.78 19.56 -21.26
C GLN A 85 2.60 18.67 -20.81
N PRO A 86 1.36 19.06 -21.06
CA PRO A 86 0.20 18.32 -20.59
C PRO A 86 0.19 16.87 -21.10
N GLY A 87 0.06 15.92 -20.18
CA GLY A 87 0.02 14.49 -20.49
C GLY A 87 1.39 13.84 -20.75
N ALA A 88 2.50 14.59 -20.78
CA ALA A 88 3.83 14.01 -20.83
C ALA A 88 4.24 13.46 -19.46
N TRP A 89 5.11 12.45 -19.48
CA TRP A 89 5.80 12.02 -18.27
C TRP A 89 6.89 13.03 -17.88
N VAL A 90 6.96 13.36 -16.60
CA VAL A 90 7.95 14.31 -16.05
C VAL A 90 9.01 13.52 -15.30
N ASP A 91 10.25 13.60 -15.73
CA ASP A 91 11.40 12.98 -15.08
C ASP A 91 11.77 13.72 -13.80
N LEU A 92 11.49 13.13 -12.65
CA LEU A 92 11.73 13.75 -11.34
C LEU A 92 13.23 13.83 -10.99
N ASP A 93 14.10 13.08 -11.67
CA ASP A 93 15.55 13.18 -11.45
C ASP A 93 16.13 14.49 -11.97
N GLN A 94 15.42 15.19 -12.84
CA GLN A 94 15.80 16.52 -13.30
C GLN A 94 15.58 17.64 -12.27
N PHE A 95 14.90 17.34 -11.16
CA PHE A 95 14.57 18.31 -10.12
C PHE A 95 15.32 17.99 -8.83
N ALA A 96 16.01 18.97 -8.27
CA ALA A 96 16.69 18.80 -7.00
C ALA A 96 15.72 18.83 -5.81
N LEU A 97 15.95 17.99 -4.82
CA LEU A 97 15.28 18.03 -3.52
C LEU A 97 16.34 17.99 -2.42
N PRO A 98 16.71 19.13 -1.83
CA PRO A 98 17.77 19.17 -0.81
C PRO A 98 17.38 18.43 0.48
N GLY A 99 16.08 18.22 0.71
CA GLY A 99 15.54 17.48 1.86
C GLY A 99 15.56 15.97 1.72
N ALA A 100 15.92 15.41 0.56
CA ALA A 100 16.09 13.96 0.40
C ALA A 100 17.17 13.68 -0.65
N VAL A 101 18.26 13.07 -0.23
CA VAL A 101 19.45 12.83 -1.06
C VAL A 101 19.96 11.42 -0.84
N ALA A 102 20.27 10.69 -1.92
CA ALA A 102 21.06 9.48 -1.87
C ALA A 102 22.55 9.85 -1.90
N THR A 103 23.25 9.59 -0.82
CA THR A 103 24.69 9.87 -0.72
C THR A 103 25.52 8.76 -1.37
N ASP A 104 24.97 7.58 -1.41
CA ASP A 104 25.46 6.41 -2.15
C ASP A 104 24.27 5.46 -2.47
N ASP A 105 24.54 4.30 -3.05
CA ASP A 105 23.49 3.34 -3.44
C ASP A 105 22.65 2.79 -2.26
N GLN A 106 23.15 2.88 -1.02
CA GLN A 106 22.53 2.27 0.16
C GLN A 106 22.14 3.30 1.24
N THR A 107 22.58 4.56 1.10
CA THR A 107 22.41 5.59 2.12
C THR A 107 21.48 6.70 1.64
N LEU A 108 20.34 6.83 2.32
CA LEU A 108 19.38 7.92 2.15
C LEU A 108 19.54 8.91 3.31
N GLU A 109 19.73 10.17 2.99
CA GLU A 109 19.72 11.27 3.94
C GLU A 109 18.46 12.10 3.78
N ILE A 110 17.72 12.30 4.88
CA ILE A 110 16.51 13.15 4.91
C ILE A 110 16.74 14.31 5.86
N THR A 111 16.62 15.54 5.34
CA THR A 111 16.74 16.77 6.12
C THR A 111 15.34 17.34 6.41
N LEU A 112 15.05 17.51 7.70
CA LEU A 112 13.78 18.07 8.15
C LEU A 112 13.91 19.53 8.59
N GLN A 113 12.85 20.30 8.37
CA GLN A 113 12.67 21.63 8.94
C GLN A 113 12.06 21.51 10.33
N GLY A 114 12.80 21.93 11.36
CA GLY A 114 12.35 21.85 12.73
C GLY A 114 12.40 20.45 13.35
N LYS A 115 11.83 20.33 14.56
CA LYS A 115 11.79 19.05 15.29
C LYS A 115 10.52 18.31 14.97
N TYR A 116 10.65 17.08 14.45
CA TYR A 116 9.54 16.18 14.21
C TYR A 116 9.92 14.74 14.57
N PRO A 117 9.93 14.38 15.88
CA PRO A 117 10.39 13.06 16.33
C PRO A 117 9.60 11.89 15.74
N GLN A 118 8.32 12.12 15.42
CA GLN A 118 7.44 11.10 14.85
C GLN A 118 7.71 10.83 13.36
N PHE A 119 8.59 11.60 12.71
CA PHE A 119 8.85 11.45 11.28
C PHE A 119 9.26 10.03 10.88
N ILE A 120 10.01 9.35 11.74
CA ILE A 120 10.48 7.97 11.47
C ILE A 120 9.32 6.99 11.24
N TYR A 121 8.16 7.20 11.86
CA TYR A 121 6.99 6.34 11.68
C TYR A 121 6.35 6.48 10.28
N TRP A 122 6.54 7.64 9.63
CA TRP A 122 6.10 7.83 8.26
C TRP A 122 6.85 6.94 7.28
N LEU A 123 8.15 6.68 7.53
CA LEU A 123 8.98 5.84 6.68
C LEU A 123 8.51 4.38 6.66
N ALA A 124 7.76 3.95 7.68
CA ALA A 124 7.15 2.62 7.74
C ALA A 124 5.80 2.54 7.00
N MET A 125 5.29 3.65 6.48
CA MET A 125 4.03 3.70 5.76
C MET A 125 4.24 3.53 4.25
N ASN A 126 3.24 2.99 3.57
CA ASN A 126 3.27 2.74 2.12
C ASN A 126 3.54 3.99 1.27
N PHE A 127 3.32 5.18 1.80
CA PHE A 127 3.60 6.46 1.13
C PHE A 127 5.10 6.69 0.85
N PHE A 128 5.96 5.98 1.54
CA PHE A 128 7.41 6.04 1.37
C PHE A 128 7.96 4.75 0.75
N ALA A 129 7.10 3.86 0.26
CA ALA A 129 7.55 2.68 -0.46
C ALA A 129 8.31 3.11 -1.73
N PRO A 130 9.55 2.65 -1.92
CA PRO A 130 10.40 3.16 -3.00
C PRO A 130 9.82 2.83 -4.37
N VAL A 131 9.89 3.79 -5.27
CA VAL A 131 9.45 3.64 -6.66
C VAL A 131 10.64 3.87 -7.59
N PRO A 132 11.03 2.86 -8.37
CA PRO A 132 12.06 3.03 -9.39
C PRO A 132 11.64 4.00 -10.49
N ARG A 133 12.55 4.87 -10.91
CA ARG A 133 12.30 5.85 -11.99
C ARG A 133 11.75 5.20 -13.26
N GLU A 134 12.34 4.07 -13.67
CA GLU A 134 11.92 3.35 -14.87
C GLU A 134 10.50 2.77 -14.76
N VAL A 135 10.04 2.45 -13.57
CA VAL A 135 8.67 2.00 -13.32
C VAL A 135 7.68 3.16 -13.47
N ASP A 136 7.99 4.31 -12.89
CA ASP A 136 7.19 5.52 -13.05
C ASP A 136 7.13 5.96 -14.53
N GLN A 137 8.26 5.91 -15.23
CA GLN A 137 8.34 6.18 -16.67
C GLN A 137 7.48 5.21 -17.48
N PHE A 138 7.52 3.91 -17.17
CA PHE A 138 6.73 2.90 -17.84
C PHE A 138 5.23 3.20 -17.72
N TYR A 139 4.71 3.39 -16.50
CA TYR A 139 3.31 3.70 -16.27
C TYR A 139 2.93 5.12 -16.72
N GLY A 140 3.92 5.99 -16.89
CA GLY A 140 3.75 7.33 -17.44
C GLY A 140 3.37 7.38 -18.91
N GLN A 141 3.46 6.28 -19.67
CA GLN A 141 3.15 6.23 -21.09
C GLN A 141 1.66 6.51 -21.37
N PRO A 142 1.32 7.37 -22.37
CA PRO A 142 -0.06 7.71 -22.67
C PRO A 142 -0.95 6.49 -22.95
N ALA A 143 -0.42 5.48 -23.62
CA ALA A 143 -1.14 4.26 -23.96
C ALA A 143 -1.60 3.48 -22.70
N LEU A 144 -0.80 3.45 -21.63
CA LEU A 144 -1.13 2.81 -20.37
C LEU A 144 -2.09 3.65 -19.52
N ARG A 145 -1.85 4.96 -19.45
CA ARG A 145 -2.75 5.89 -18.75
C ARG A 145 -4.17 5.86 -19.30
N ASN A 146 -4.32 5.89 -20.61
CA ASN A 146 -5.61 5.80 -21.29
C ASN A 146 -6.30 4.45 -21.07
N GLY A 147 -5.50 3.39 -20.87
CA GLY A 147 -5.97 2.05 -20.56
C GLY A 147 -6.19 1.77 -19.08
N ASN A 148 -5.99 2.75 -18.20
CA ASN A 148 -6.08 2.61 -16.74
C ASN A 148 -5.14 1.53 -16.17
N VAL A 149 -3.99 1.29 -16.83
CA VAL A 149 -2.90 0.43 -16.30
C VAL A 149 -1.91 1.33 -15.58
N ARG A 150 -1.87 1.22 -14.27
CA ARG A 150 -1.14 2.13 -13.39
C ARG A 150 -0.36 1.38 -12.31
N LEU A 151 0.61 2.07 -11.69
CA LEU A 151 1.40 1.54 -10.60
C LEU A 151 0.57 1.12 -9.39
N ASP A 152 -0.50 1.85 -9.08
CA ASP A 152 -1.42 1.53 -7.99
C ASP A 152 -2.26 0.26 -8.24
N THR A 153 -2.45 -0.12 -9.49
CA THR A 153 -3.13 -1.37 -9.87
C THR A 153 -2.17 -2.54 -10.07
N TRP A 154 -0.91 -2.27 -10.39
CA TRP A 154 0.14 -3.26 -10.61
C TRP A 154 1.45 -2.81 -9.95
N PRO A 155 1.50 -2.85 -8.60
CA PRO A 155 2.68 -2.39 -7.87
C PRO A 155 3.91 -3.25 -8.14
N VAL A 156 5.06 -2.59 -8.12
CA VAL A 156 6.38 -3.21 -8.17
C VAL A 156 7.06 -2.97 -6.82
N GLY A 157 7.63 -3.99 -6.24
CA GLY A 157 8.24 -3.88 -4.92
C GLY A 157 9.20 -5.01 -4.61
N THR A 158 9.75 -4.98 -3.41
CA THR A 158 10.72 -5.94 -2.88
C THR A 158 10.09 -6.99 -1.96
N GLY A 159 8.78 -7.00 -1.84
CA GLY A 159 8.05 -7.88 -0.92
C GLY A 159 8.10 -9.36 -1.28
N PRO A 160 7.66 -10.23 -0.34
CA PRO A 160 7.70 -11.69 -0.52
C PRO A 160 6.74 -12.21 -1.59
N TYR A 161 5.75 -11.40 -1.97
CA TYR A 161 4.78 -11.76 -3.00
C TYR A 161 4.70 -10.70 -4.09
N MET A 162 4.38 -11.15 -5.30
CA MET A 162 4.12 -10.32 -6.46
C MET A 162 2.71 -10.58 -6.99
N MET A 163 2.05 -9.55 -7.50
CA MET A 163 0.73 -9.67 -8.10
C MET A 163 0.81 -10.37 -9.45
N VAL A 164 0.02 -11.42 -9.64
CA VAL A 164 -0.04 -12.19 -10.89
C VAL A 164 -1.41 -12.13 -11.56
N HIS A 165 -2.44 -11.75 -10.82
CA HIS A 165 -3.78 -11.53 -11.33
C HIS A 165 -4.44 -10.39 -10.55
N ASN A 166 -5.02 -9.43 -11.26
CA ASN A 166 -5.76 -8.33 -10.65
C ASN A 166 -7.09 -8.09 -11.36
N ASN A 167 -8.15 -8.62 -10.78
CA ASN A 167 -9.51 -8.21 -11.11
C ASN A 167 -10.16 -7.61 -9.84
N PRO A 168 -10.17 -6.28 -9.70
CA PRO A 168 -10.64 -5.63 -8.48
C PRO A 168 -12.13 -5.85 -8.20
N ASN A 169 -12.90 -6.39 -9.16
CA ASN A 169 -14.31 -6.71 -9.00
C ASN A 169 -14.57 -8.18 -8.63
N ALA A 170 -13.56 -9.03 -8.67
CA ALA A 170 -13.71 -10.45 -8.42
C ALA A 170 -12.58 -11.03 -7.57
N ARG A 171 -11.33 -11.00 -8.08
CA ARG A 171 -10.22 -11.72 -7.45
C ARG A 171 -8.87 -11.06 -7.71
N ILE A 172 -8.02 -11.02 -6.69
CA ILE A 172 -6.61 -10.65 -6.76
C ILE A 172 -5.78 -11.85 -6.33
N GLU A 173 -4.75 -12.19 -7.10
CA GLU A 173 -3.85 -13.29 -6.79
C GLU A 173 -2.42 -12.80 -6.69
N LEU A 174 -1.76 -13.24 -5.64
CA LEU A 174 -0.35 -13.02 -5.39
C LEU A 174 0.37 -14.37 -5.45
N ALA A 175 1.50 -14.40 -6.13
CA ALA A 175 2.43 -15.53 -6.14
C ALA A 175 3.72 -15.17 -5.40
N ARG A 176 4.45 -16.17 -4.92
CA ARG A 176 5.76 -15.99 -4.32
C ARG A 176 6.69 -15.21 -5.25
N ASN A 177 7.35 -14.20 -4.73
CA ASN A 177 8.35 -13.44 -5.47
C ASN A 177 9.67 -14.23 -5.51
N PRO A 178 10.14 -14.68 -6.69
CA PRO A 178 11.38 -15.46 -6.78
C PRO A 178 12.64 -14.65 -6.45
N ASN A 179 12.54 -13.32 -6.48
CA ASN A 179 13.63 -12.39 -6.18
C ASN A 179 13.54 -11.81 -4.76
N PHE A 180 12.66 -12.36 -3.90
CA PHE A 180 12.60 -11.93 -2.50
C PHE A 180 13.93 -12.26 -1.82
N HIS A 181 14.45 -11.30 -1.03
CA HIS A 181 15.67 -11.50 -0.26
C HIS A 181 15.50 -12.64 0.75
N GLU A 182 16.61 -13.23 1.15
CA GLU A 182 16.57 -14.32 2.12
C GLU A 182 16.20 -13.76 3.50
N GLU A 183 15.00 -14.10 3.95
CA GLU A 183 14.50 -13.80 5.28
C GLU A 183 13.98 -15.10 5.89
N ARG A 184 14.22 -15.27 7.20
CA ARG A 184 13.86 -16.48 7.92
C ARG A 184 12.85 -16.18 9.01
N TYR A 185 11.99 -17.15 9.26
CA TYR A 185 11.01 -17.08 10.33
C TYR A 185 11.73 -16.94 11.68
N PRO A 186 11.29 -16.03 12.58
CA PRO A 186 11.96 -15.79 13.85
C PRO A 186 11.94 -17.03 14.75
N CYS A 187 13.03 -17.21 15.51
CA CYS A 187 13.19 -18.28 16.51
C CYS A 187 13.00 -17.79 17.95
N GLN A 188 12.75 -16.51 18.13
CA GLN A 188 12.53 -15.88 19.44
C GLN A 188 11.18 -15.18 19.45
N GLY A 189 10.46 -15.29 20.53
CA GLY A 189 9.16 -14.65 20.76
C GLY A 189 8.88 -14.53 22.26
N ALA A 190 7.72 -13.99 22.60
CA ALA A 190 7.23 -13.94 23.97
C ALA A 190 6.93 -15.36 24.50
N PRO A 191 6.86 -15.56 25.82
CA PRO A 191 6.51 -16.86 26.41
C PRO A 191 5.17 -17.42 25.86
N ASP A 192 4.20 -16.56 25.62
CA ASP A 192 2.90 -16.95 25.09
C ASP A 192 3.01 -17.43 23.62
N ASP A 193 3.86 -16.82 22.79
CA ASP A 193 4.11 -17.26 21.42
C ASP A 193 4.68 -18.68 21.38
N VAL A 194 5.55 -19.02 22.34
CA VAL A 194 6.10 -20.38 22.51
C VAL A 194 4.99 -21.35 22.90
N ALA A 195 4.17 -20.99 23.88
CA ALA A 195 3.09 -21.81 24.39
C ALA A 195 2.02 -22.08 23.31
N GLU A 196 1.72 -21.10 22.47
CA GLU A 196 0.80 -21.23 21.34
C GLU A 196 1.42 -21.93 20.12
N GLY A 197 2.71 -22.22 20.18
CA GLY A 197 3.42 -22.93 19.12
C GLY A 197 3.66 -22.10 17.86
N LEU A 198 3.68 -20.78 17.96
CA LEU A 198 3.93 -19.88 16.84
C LEU A 198 5.35 -20.00 16.30
N LEU A 199 6.30 -20.47 17.11
CA LEU A 199 7.71 -20.65 16.71
C LEU A 199 8.02 -22.00 16.05
N LYS A 200 7.00 -22.80 15.71
CA LYS A 200 7.23 -24.12 15.06
C LYS A 200 7.93 -24.02 13.71
N SER A 201 7.81 -22.89 13.03
CA SER A 201 8.45 -22.63 11.74
C SER A 201 9.81 -21.89 11.89
N CYS A 202 10.40 -21.87 13.10
CA CYS A 202 11.71 -21.27 13.36
C CYS A 202 12.72 -21.64 12.28
N ASP A 203 13.46 -20.65 11.78
CA ASP A 203 14.48 -20.75 10.72
C ASP A 203 13.97 -21.20 9.33
N ALA A 204 12.67 -21.41 9.15
CA ALA A 204 12.11 -21.68 7.84
C ALA A 204 12.24 -20.46 6.93
N ARG A 205 12.59 -20.66 5.66
CA ARG A 205 12.70 -19.59 4.67
C ARG A 205 11.32 -18.99 4.37
N LEU A 206 11.24 -17.66 4.45
CA LEU A 206 10.04 -16.91 4.09
C LEU A 206 9.96 -16.63 2.56
N PRO A 207 8.76 -16.46 2.00
CA PRO A 207 7.45 -16.66 2.61
C PRO A 207 7.09 -18.14 2.74
N LEU A 208 6.29 -18.51 3.74
CA LEU A 208 5.88 -19.92 3.96
C LEU A 208 4.83 -20.39 2.95
N LEU A 209 3.95 -19.48 2.50
CA LEU A 209 2.89 -19.79 1.54
C LEU A 209 3.38 -19.57 0.11
N ASP A 210 2.90 -20.37 -0.84
CA ASP A 210 3.24 -20.24 -2.26
C ASP A 210 2.48 -19.12 -2.94
N GLY A 211 1.30 -18.77 -2.43
CA GLY A 211 0.48 -17.69 -2.96
C GLY A 211 -0.62 -17.26 -2.02
N VAL A 212 -1.25 -16.15 -2.34
CA VAL A 212 -2.39 -15.59 -1.61
C VAL A 212 -3.48 -15.21 -2.60
N VAL A 213 -4.72 -15.59 -2.31
CA VAL A 213 -5.88 -15.27 -3.13
C VAL A 213 -6.85 -14.42 -2.33
N TYR A 214 -7.13 -13.22 -2.80
CA TYR A 214 -8.17 -12.36 -2.26
C TYR A 214 -9.41 -12.45 -3.15
N SER A 215 -10.50 -12.99 -2.62
CA SER A 215 -11.80 -12.98 -3.27
C SER A 215 -12.62 -11.80 -2.79
N ARG A 216 -13.20 -11.05 -3.72
CA ARG A 216 -14.07 -9.92 -3.39
C ARG A 216 -15.53 -10.34 -3.43
N GLU A 217 -16.15 -10.37 -2.28
CA GLU A 217 -17.59 -10.50 -2.15
C GLU A 217 -18.22 -9.11 -1.96
N LYS A 218 -19.39 -8.89 -2.55
CA LYS A 218 -20.08 -7.60 -2.46
C LYS A 218 -20.83 -7.43 -1.14
N GLU A 219 -21.21 -8.53 -0.52
CA GLU A 219 -22.03 -8.57 0.70
C GLU A 219 -21.38 -9.43 1.79
N SER A 220 -21.68 -9.11 3.04
CA SER A 220 -21.08 -9.76 4.21
C SER A 220 -21.56 -11.20 4.42
N LEU A 221 -22.86 -11.47 4.22
CA LEU A 221 -23.43 -12.80 4.45
C LEU A 221 -22.87 -13.88 3.52
N PRO A 222 -22.77 -13.68 2.19
CA PRO A 222 -22.17 -14.66 1.31
C PRO A 222 -20.73 -15.00 1.67
N TYR A 223 -19.90 -14.01 2.00
CA TYR A 223 -18.50 -14.30 2.32
C TYR A 223 -18.35 -15.02 3.67
N TRP A 224 -19.19 -14.67 4.67
CA TRP A 224 -19.19 -15.36 5.95
C TRP A 224 -19.58 -16.83 5.80
N ASN A 225 -20.63 -17.13 5.03
CA ASN A 225 -21.04 -18.50 4.76
C ASN A 225 -19.96 -19.29 4.00
N LYS A 226 -19.26 -18.67 3.06
CA LYS A 226 -18.14 -19.30 2.36
C LYS A 226 -16.96 -19.60 3.29
N PHE A 227 -16.67 -18.71 4.24
CA PHE A 227 -15.67 -18.97 5.27
C PHE A 227 -16.06 -20.19 6.11
N LEU A 228 -17.29 -20.25 6.61
CA LEU A 228 -17.78 -21.40 7.40
C LEU A 228 -17.76 -22.71 6.62
N GLN A 229 -17.88 -22.65 5.29
CA GLN A 229 -17.78 -23.81 4.39
C GLN A 229 -16.33 -24.19 4.03
N GLY A 230 -15.34 -23.45 4.52
CA GLY A 230 -13.93 -23.72 4.27
C GLY A 230 -13.40 -23.22 2.92
N TYR A 231 -14.12 -22.29 2.23
CA TYR A 231 -13.59 -21.68 1.00
C TYR A 231 -12.54 -20.61 1.27
N TYR A 232 -12.51 -20.05 2.48
CA TYR A 232 -11.59 -19.01 2.92
C TYR A 232 -10.90 -19.40 4.21
N ASP A 233 -9.59 -19.12 4.29
CA ASP A 233 -8.77 -19.38 5.48
C ASP A 233 -8.92 -18.27 6.52
N LEU A 234 -9.33 -17.07 6.11
CA LEU A 234 -9.46 -15.88 6.95
C LEU A 234 -10.74 -15.12 6.62
N SER A 235 -11.43 -14.66 7.64
CA SER A 235 -12.62 -13.81 7.51
C SER A 235 -12.64 -12.72 8.56
N GLY A 236 -13.12 -11.53 8.19
CA GLY A 236 -13.58 -10.55 9.17
C GLY A 236 -14.94 -10.95 9.74
N ILE A 237 -15.30 -10.38 10.88
CA ILE A 237 -16.60 -10.58 11.53
C ILE A 237 -17.41 -9.30 11.34
N SER A 238 -18.56 -9.41 10.66
CA SER A 238 -19.52 -8.30 10.56
C SER A 238 -20.42 -8.23 11.79
N SER A 239 -21.15 -7.12 11.97
CA SER A 239 -22.17 -7.00 13.03
C SER A 239 -23.19 -8.14 12.99
N ASP A 240 -23.61 -8.53 11.79
CA ASP A 240 -24.62 -9.59 11.59
C ASP A 240 -24.13 -10.99 12.00
N SER A 241 -22.80 -11.21 11.96
CA SER A 241 -22.16 -12.48 12.30
C SER A 241 -21.56 -12.50 13.70
N PHE A 242 -21.56 -11.35 14.39
CA PHE A 242 -20.86 -11.19 15.66
C PHE A 242 -21.39 -12.15 16.73
N ASP A 243 -22.68 -12.18 16.95
CA ASP A 243 -23.31 -13.03 18.00
C ASP A 243 -23.14 -14.52 17.72
N GLN A 244 -22.95 -14.92 16.47
CA GLN A 244 -22.64 -16.29 16.09
C GLN A 244 -21.19 -16.65 16.37
N ALA A 245 -20.27 -15.73 16.07
CA ALA A 245 -18.84 -15.97 16.09
C ALA A 245 -18.22 -15.77 17.47
N VAL A 246 -18.69 -14.78 18.22
CA VAL A 246 -18.02 -14.24 19.39
C VAL A 246 -18.82 -14.48 20.67
N ARG A 247 -18.11 -14.75 21.75
CA ARG A 247 -18.63 -14.75 23.13
C ARG A 247 -17.81 -13.79 23.97
N VAL A 248 -18.49 -12.94 24.69
CA VAL A 248 -17.88 -12.04 25.68
C VAL A 248 -18.23 -12.56 27.06
N ASN A 249 -17.23 -12.85 27.87
CA ASN A 249 -17.46 -13.28 29.25
C ASN A 249 -17.74 -12.08 30.19
N ILE A 250 -18.11 -12.37 31.44
CA ILE A 250 -18.40 -11.35 32.43
C ILE A 250 -17.18 -10.45 32.78
N ASN A 251 -15.98 -10.91 32.50
CA ASN A 251 -14.74 -10.13 32.72
C ASN A 251 -14.39 -9.27 31.49
N GLY A 252 -15.14 -9.36 30.40
CA GLY A 252 -14.90 -8.65 29.16
C GLY A 252 -13.92 -9.35 28.19
N ASP A 253 -13.47 -10.57 28.52
CA ASP A 253 -12.61 -11.33 27.60
C ASP A 253 -13.43 -11.82 26.40
N VAL A 254 -12.85 -11.73 25.24
CA VAL A 254 -13.48 -12.05 23.96
C VAL A 254 -12.95 -13.37 23.44
N ASN A 255 -13.84 -14.32 23.20
CA ASN A 255 -13.51 -15.66 22.73
C ASN A 255 -14.35 -16.04 21.51
N VAL A 256 -13.88 -16.99 20.71
CA VAL A 256 -14.69 -17.61 19.67
C VAL A 256 -15.77 -18.48 20.30
N SER A 257 -16.94 -18.59 19.66
CA SER A 257 -18.02 -19.48 20.14
C SER A 257 -17.59 -20.95 20.16
N SER A 258 -18.16 -21.76 21.08
CA SER A 258 -17.79 -23.16 21.24
C SER A 258 -17.93 -23.97 19.95
N ALA A 259 -19.02 -23.73 19.21
CA ALA A 259 -19.26 -24.41 17.94
C ALA A 259 -18.20 -24.12 16.87
N MET A 260 -17.62 -22.93 16.89
CA MET A 260 -16.52 -22.58 15.98
C MET A 260 -15.16 -23.08 16.47
N ALA A 261 -14.93 -23.07 17.78
CA ALA A 261 -13.74 -23.66 18.36
C ALA A 261 -13.62 -25.16 18.05
N GLU A 262 -14.73 -25.89 18.09
CA GLU A 262 -14.81 -27.32 17.69
C GLU A 262 -14.45 -27.56 16.23
N GLN A 263 -14.67 -26.55 15.35
CA GLN A 263 -14.24 -26.58 13.94
C GLN A 263 -12.77 -26.14 13.75
N GLY A 264 -12.05 -25.84 14.82
CA GLY A 264 -10.67 -25.35 14.76
C GLY A 264 -10.54 -23.88 14.39
N ILE A 265 -11.64 -23.13 14.34
CA ILE A 265 -11.65 -21.69 14.06
C ILE A 265 -11.10 -20.96 15.29
N ARG A 266 -10.17 -20.02 15.05
CA ARG A 266 -9.55 -19.21 16.08
C ARG A 266 -9.96 -17.75 15.91
N LEU A 267 -10.19 -17.05 17.02
CA LEU A 267 -10.41 -15.61 17.03
C LEU A 267 -9.07 -14.90 17.28
N GLN A 268 -8.72 -14.00 16.37
CA GLN A 268 -7.58 -13.12 16.56
C GLN A 268 -8.07 -11.70 16.84
N THR A 269 -7.65 -11.14 17.96
CA THR A 269 -7.99 -9.80 18.39
C THR A 269 -6.75 -8.92 18.45
N SER A 270 -6.93 -7.62 18.21
CA SER A 270 -5.87 -6.62 18.38
C SER A 270 -6.43 -5.33 18.93
N VAL A 271 -5.68 -4.66 19.79
CA VAL A 271 -6.01 -3.31 20.26
C VAL A 271 -5.60 -2.32 19.17
N ARG A 272 -6.58 -1.50 18.75
CA ARG A 272 -6.33 -0.41 17.81
C ARG A 272 -6.38 0.93 18.51
N THR A 273 -5.46 1.83 18.19
CA THR A 273 -5.44 3.22 18.65
C THR A 273 -6.28 4.12 17.72
N SER A 274 -7.46 3.65 17.34
CA SER A 274 -8.37 4.37 16.45
C SER A 274 -9.45 5.08 17.25
N ILE A 275 -9.75 6.31 16.85
CA ILE A 275 -10.85 7.11 17.41
C ILE A 275 -11.92 7.24 16.34
N TYR A 276 -13.16 6.90 16.68
CA TYR A 276 -14.32 7.10 15.82
C TYR A 276 -15.11 8.27 16.39
N TYR A 277 -15.47 9.22 15.55
CA TYR A 277 -16.26 10.37 15.96
C TYR A 277 -17.30 10.74 14.90
N MET A 278 -18.38 11.35 15.35
CA MET A 278 -19.36 11.99 14.48
C MET A 278 -19.08 13.50 14.53
N GLY A 279 -18.74 14.07 13.38
CA GLY A 279 -18.52 15.51 13.25
C GLY A 279 -19.76 16.21 12.73
N PHE A 280 -20.11 17.34 13.33
CA PHE A 280 -21.19 18.21 12.86
C PHE A 280 -20.61 19.46 12.19
N ASN A 281 -21.11 19.82 11.01
CA ASN A 281 -20.74 21.07 10.37
C ASN A 281 -21.44 22.25 11.06
N LEU A 282 -20.85 22.78 12.09
CA LEU A 282 -21.41 23.92 12.85
C LEU A 282 -21.42 25.23 12.06
N LEU A 283 -20.78 25.30 10.88
CA LEU A 283 -20.86 26.44 9.98
C LEU A 283 -22.14 26.41 9.13
N ASP A 284 -22.82 25.27 9.06
CA ASP A 284 -24.11 25.15 8.40
C ASP A 284 -25.21 25.80 9.28
N PRO A 285 -26.02 26.72 8.75
CA PRO A 285 -27.05 27.42 9.54
C PRO A 285 -28.15 26.52 10.12
N LEU A 286 -28.36 25.33 9.55
CA LEU A 286 -29.35 24.36 10.04
C LEU A 286 -28.76 23.50 11.17
N VAL A 287 -27.48 23.13 11.05
CA VAL A 287 -26.80 22.27 12.03
C VAL A 287 -26.22 23.09 13.17
N GLY A 288 -25.51 24.19 12.86
CA GLY A 288 -24.85 25.03 13.84
C GLY A 288 -25.69 26.20 14.39
N GLY A 289 -26.85 26.45 13.78
CA GLY A 289 -27.72 27.60 14.14
C GLY A 289 -27.25 28.91 13.51
N LYS A 290 -28.10 29.93 13.61
CA LYS A 290 -27.88 31.26 13.04
C LYS A 290 -27.29 32.28 14.04
N THR A 291 -27.40 31.98 15.33
CA THR A 291 -26.92 32.86 16.40
C THR A 291 -25.77 32.18 17.15
N PRO A 292 -24.87 32.97 17.80
CA PRO A 292 -23.82 32.42 18.65
C PRO A 292 -24.31 31.54 19.79
N GLU A 293 -25.55 31.76 20.23
CA GLU A 293 -26.16 30.95 21.28
C GLU A 293 -26.65 29.61 20.78
N GLU A 294 -27.27 29.57 19.60
CA GLU A 294 -27.66 28.33 18.91
C GLU A 294 -26.43 27.48 18.55
N GLN A 295 -25.38 28.11 18.03
CA GLN A 295 -24.11 27.45 17.71
C GLN A 295 -23.39 26.87 18.93
N ARG A 296 -23.64 27.38 20.12
CA ARG A 296 -23.11 26.82 21.39
C ARG A 296 -23.90 25.63 21.92
N ARG A 297 -25.13 25.45 21.45
CA ARG A 297 -26.02 24.34 21.85
C ARG A 297 -25.95 23.15 20.95
N ALA A 298 -25.48 23.34 19.69
CA ALA A 298 -25.25 22.29 18.73
C ALA A 298 -23.94 21.53 18.96
#